data_eaaca2af7cb36b26f776cc1ef7670979
#
_entry.id   eaaca2af7cb36b26f776cc1ef7670979
#
_cell.length_a   1.000
_cell.length_b   1.000
_cell.length_c   1.000
_cell.angle_alpha   90.00
_cell.angle_beta   90.00
_cell.angle_gamma   90.00
#
_symmetry.space_group_name_H-M   'P 1'
#
loop_
_entity.id
_entity.type
_entity.pdbx_description
1 polymer ?
#
loop_
_entity_poly.entity_id
_entity_poly.type
_entity_poly.pdbx_seq_one_letter_code
_entity_poly.pdbx_strand_id
1 'polypeptide(L)'
;MTSSYDSLGIKQVINANATLTKLGGSLMPEEVIQAMVEASKTFVDIHQLQQTVGQRLAELTRNEAAYVSCGAATGLLLATAACIEKKSKNAYERFPQWGKISNEVIVQKMHRNSYDYAILEAGASIVEIGNQNQTLPDELENAISTQTIAVFWFQGAMNQPSELSLDQVIEICRPKNIPVIVDAAAQLPPASNFWNFTHQGADLAIFSGGKDLSGPQASGLILGSKELIEIISGLGAPHHGIGRPMKVGKEEMMGLLAAVERYLSLDHEQLFETYEARVSYWINELDGLKGLRAIRDYPNEAGQPVARTKVVLPESHNKDAVIQDLLQGEPMISVAPSKTCLLY
;
A
#
# COMPACT_ATOMS: atom_id res chain seq x y z
N MET A 1 26.67 -6.15 -21.48
CA MET A 1 25.57 -7.10 -21.75
C MET A 1 24.37 -6.26 -22.11
N THR A 2 23.75 -6.52 -23.28
CA THR A 2 22.43 -5.96 -23.61
C THR A 2 21.44 -6.47 -22.58
N SER A 3 20.56 -5.61 -22.05
CA SER A 3 19.55 -6.02 -21.07
C SER A 3 18.60 -7.03 -21.72
N SER A 4 17.98 -7.90 -20.90
CA SER A 4 16.98 -8.84 -21.42
C SER A 4 15.78 -8.12 -22.06
N TYR A 5 15.49 -6.89 -21.66
CA TYR A 5 14.44 -6.05 -22.25
C TYR A 5 14.78 -5.57 -23.66
N ASP A 6 16.05 -5.23 -23.93
CA ASP A 6 16.49 -4.79 -25.24
C ASP A 6 16.29 -5.90 -26.28
N SER A 7 16.51 -7.16 -25.89
CA SER A 7 16.28 -8.32 -26.76
C SER A 7 14.81 -8.54 -27.13
N LEU A 8 13.89 -7.97 -26.33
CA LEU A 8 12.45 -7.99 -26.56
C LEU A 8 11.93 -6.70 -27.23
N GLY A 9 12.82 -5.74 -27.53
CA GLY A 9 12.45 -4.43 -28.08
C GLY A 9 11.73 -3.53 -27.08
N ILE A 10 11.87 -3.80 -25.76
CA ILE A 10 11.26 -3.01 -24.69
C ILE A 10 12.24 -1.92 -24.28
N LYS A 11 11.83 -0.64 -24.39
CA LYS A 11 12.62 0.50 -23.94
C LYS A 11 12.61 0.60 -22.41
N GLN A 12 13.77 0.88 -21.84
CA GLN A 12 13.89 1.20 -20.42
C GLN A 12 13.34 2.60 -20.14
N VAL A 13 12.77 2.78 -18.95
CA VAL A 13 12.16 4.04 -18.52
C VAL A 13 12.96 4.63 -17.37
N ILE A 14 13.34 5.89 -17.47
CA ILE A 14 13.78 6.69 -16.33
C ILE A 14 12.53 7.05 -15.53
N ASN A 15 12.39 6.47 -14.35
CA ASN A 15 11.25 6.69 -13.49
C ASN A 15 11.46 7.95 -12.63
N ALA A 16 10.90 9.07 -13.07
CA ALA A 16 10.76 10.31 -12.31
C ALA A 16 9.30 10.52 -11.86
N ASN A 17 8.54 9.44 -11.67
CA ASN A 17 7.13 9.50 -11.30
C ASN A 17 6.95 9.03 -9.84
N ALA A 18 6.70 7.75 -9.65
CA ALA A 18 6.52 7.11 -8.35
C ALA A 18 6.67 5.60 -8.51
N THR A 19 6.59 4.87 -7.40
CA THR A 19 6.63 3.40 -7.36
C THR A 19 5.32 2.78 -7.86
N LEU A 20 4.93 3.11 -9.08
CA LEU A 20 3.67 2.67 -9.71
C LEU A 20 3.79 1.25 -10.28
N THR A 21 2.73 0.47 -10.14
CA THR A 21 2.64 -0.89 -10.70
C THR A 21 2.93 -0.92 -12.20
N LYS A 22 2.45 0.06 -12.96
CA LYS A 22 2.68 0.17 -14.41
C LYS A 22 4.16 0.39 -14.80
N LEU A 23 5.00 0.79 -13.86
CA LEU A 23 6.44 0.98 -14.04
C LEU A 23 7.28 -0.10 -13.34
N GLY A 24 6.65 -1.13 -12.78
CA GLY A 24 7.32 -2.21 -12.10
C GLY A 24 7.57 -2.00 -10.61
N GLY A 25 6.97 -0.95 -10.01
CA GLY A 25 7.16 -0.61 -8.60
C GLY A 25 8.51 0.06 -8.34
N SER A 26 9.20 -0.37 -7.31
CA SER A 26 10.56 0.06 -6.95
C SER A 26 11.63 -0.89 -7.49
N LEU A 27 12.85 -0.42 -7.61
CA LEU A 27 14.00 -1.28 -7.87
C LEU A 27 14.42 -1.96 -6.57
N MET A 28 14.60 -3.28 -6.63
CA MET A 28 15.04 -4.08 -5.48
C MET A 28 16.55 -3.93 -5.27
N PRO A 29 17.01 -3.69 -4.03
CA PRO A 29 18.42 -3.73 -3.69
C PRO A 29 18.96 -5.16 -3.72
N GLU A 30 20.29 -5.29 -3.78
CA GLU A 30 20.97 -6.58 -3.97
C GLU A 30 20.61 -7.61 -2.90
N GLU A 31 20.46 -7.19 -1.65
CA GLU A 31 20.10 -8.08 -0.53
C GLU A 31 18.73 -8.73 -0.74
N VAL A 32 17.78 -7.99 -1.29
CA VAL A 32 16.43 -8.49 -1.60
C VAL A 32 16.49 -9.47 -2.77
N ILE A 33 17.21 -9.11 -3.85
CA ILE A 33 17.40 -9.95 -5.02
C ILE A 33 18.04 -11.28 -4.60
N GLN A 34 19.11 -11.22 -3.79
CA GLN A 34 19.82 -12.41 -3.33
C GLN A 34 18.94 -13.32 -2.48
N ALA A 35 18.12 -12.78 -1.59
CA ALA A 35 17.17 -13.56 -0.80
C ALA A 35 16.17 -14.31 -1.69
N MET A 36 15.68 -13.69 -2.75
CA MET A 36 14.80 -14.32 -3.74
C MET A 36 15.53 -15.42 -4.53
N VAL A 37 16.76 -15.16 -4.97
CA VAL A 37 17.59 -16.14 -5.69
C VAL A 37 17.88 -17.35 -4.83
N GLU A 38 18.23 -17.17 -3.55
CA GLU A 38 18.46 -18.30 -2.64
C GLU A 38 17.16 -19.11 -2.41
N ALA A 39 16.03 -18.43 -2.17
CA ALA A 39 14.74 -19.07 -2.00
C ALA A 39 14.35 -19.92 -3.22
N SER A 40 14.69 -19.50 -4.44
CA SER A 40 14.33 -20.20 -5.68
C SER A 40 15.00 -21.57 -5.82
N LYS A 41 16.13 -21.81 -5.14
CA LYS A 41 16.97 -23.00 -5.29
C LYS A 41 16.51 -24.20 -4.46
N THR A 42 15.54 -24.02 -3.54
CA THR A 42 15.19 -25.05 -2.55
C THR A 42 13.68 -25.21 -2.43
N PHE A 43 13.21 -26.44 -2.28
CA PHE A 43 11.82 -26.72 -1.91
C PHE A 43 11.65 -26.56 -0.39
N VAL A 44 10.53 -25.97 0.01
CA VAL A 44 10.16 -25.77 1.41
C VAL A 44 8.66 -26.03 1.62
N ASP A 45 8.26 -26.34 2.83
CA ASP A 45 6.85 -26.33 3.20
C ASP A 45 6.36 -24.87 3.26
N ILE A 46 5.39 -24.52 2.42
CA ILE A 46 4.88 -23.14 2.27
C ILE A 46 4.11 -22.70 3.52
N HIS A 47 3.40 -23.61 4.21
CA HIS A 47 2.70 -23.24 5.45
C HIS A 47 3.71 -22.88 6.55
N GLN A 48 4.74 -23.72 6.72
CA GLN A 48 5.80 -23.45 7.69
C GLN A 48 6.54 -22.16 7.34
N LEU A 49 6.86 -21.94 6.07
CA LEU A 49 7.53 -20.71 5.62
C LEU A 49 6.69 -19.47 5.95
N GLN A 50 5.41 -19.45 5.59
CA GLN A 50 4.52 -18.33 5.84
C GLN A 50 4.39 -18.02 7.33
N GLN A 51 4.28 -19.04 8.17
CA GLN A 51 4.23 -18.89 9.63
C GLN A 51 5.53 -18.32 10.19
N THR A 52 6.68 -18.88 9.79
CA THR A 52 8.00 -18.46 10.31
C THR A 52 8.37 -17.05 9.83
N VAL A 53 8.14 -16.75 8.57
CA VAL A 53 8.35 -15.38 8.02
C VAL A 53 7.40 -14.41 8.68
N GLY A 54 6.11 -14.78 8.84
CA GLY A 54 5.13 -13.96 9.55
C GLY A 54 5.54 -13.66 10.98
N GLN A 55 5.99 -14.68 11.74
CA GLN A 55 6.49 -14.46 13.10
C GLN A 55 7.68 -13.49 13.12
N ARG A 56 8.67 -13.70 12.26
CA ARG A 56 9.84 -12.82 12.18
C ARG A 56 9.47 -11.39 11.81
N LEU A 57 8.56 -11.19 10.87
CA LEU A 57 8.05 -9.88 10.49
C LEU A 57 7.29 -9.20 11.64
N ALA A 58 6.47 -9.96 12.38
CA ALA A 58 5.77 -9.45 13.56
C ALA A 58 6.74 -8.95 14.64
N GLU A 59 7.80 -9.72 14.94
CA GLU A 59 8.86 -9.33 15.89
C GLU A 59 9.55 -8.02 15.44
N LEU A 60 9.98 -7.94 14.17
CA LEU A 60 10.67 -6.79 13.61
C LEU A 60 9.81 -5.52 13.62
N THR A 61 8.52 -5.68 13.36
CA THR A 61 7.56 -4.57 13.24
C THR A 61 6.76 -4.32 14.52
N ARG A 62 7.05 -5.02 15.61
CA ARG A 62 6.42 -4.89 16.94
C ARG A 62 4.91 -5.07 16.90
N ASN A 63 4.44 -6.06 16.14
CA ASN A 63 3.04 -6.42 16.02
C ASN A 63 2.77 -7.80 16.62
N GLU A 64 1.50 -8.12 16.90
CA GLU A 64 1.12 -9.45 17.43
C GLU A 64 1.37 -10.56 16.41
N ALA A 65 1.07 -10.29 15.14
CA ALA A 65 1.22 -11.21 14.03
C ALA A 65 1.42 -10.49 12.70
N ALA A 66 1.90 -11.22 11.70
CA ALA A 66 2.04 -10.71 10.33
C ALA A 66 1.74 -11.81 9.30
N TYR A 67 1.34 -11.39 8.10
CA TYR A 67 1.10 -12.25 6.95
C TYR A 67 1.64 -11.61 5.68
N VAL A 68 2.28 -12.41 4.83
CA VAL A 68 2.75 -11.97 3.52
C VAL A 68 1.70 -12.31 2.46
N SER A 69 1.18 -11.30 1.78
CA SER A 69 0.21 -11.42 0.68
C SER A 69 0.86 -11.11 -0.68
N CYS A 70 0.19 -11.43 -1.77
CA CYS A 70 0.66 -11.06 -3.10
C CYS A 70 0.22 -9.63 -3.46
N GLY A 71 0.75 -8.63 -2.74
CA GLY A 71 0.45 -7.21 -2.86
C GLY A 71 -0.58 -6.72 -1.84
N ALA A 72 -0.59 -5.40 -1.61
CA ALA A 72 -1.49 -4.77 -0.63
C ALA A 72 -2.98 -4.93 -1.00
N ALA A 73 -3.34 -4.90 -2.29
CA ALA A 73 -4.72 -5.11 -2.71
C ALA A 73 -5.25 -6.49 -2.30
N THR A 74 -4.43 -7.54 -2.43
CA THR A 74 -4.74 -8.86 -1.87
C THR A 74 -4.83 -8.82 -0.35
N GLY A 75 -4.02 -8.00 0.31
CA GLY A 75 -4.10 -7.76 1.74
C GLY A 75 -5.47 -7.20 2.14
N LEU A 76 -5.99 -6.21 1.42
CA LEU A 76 -7.34 -5.64 1.64
C LEU A 76 -8.44 -6.71 1.45
N LEU A 77 -8.33 -7.52 0.39
CA LEU A 77 -9.27 -8.60 0.12
C LEU A 77 -9.28 -9.63 1.25
N LEU A 78 -8.09 -10.11 1.65
CA LEU A 78 -7.97 -11.12 2.70
C LEU A 78 -8.39 -10.59 4.08
N ALA A 79 -8.10 -9.33 4.40
CA ALA A 79 -8.56 -8.67 5.62
C ALA A 79 -10.09 -8.56 5.64
N THR A 80 -10.71 -8.17 4.52
CA THR A 80 -12.16 -8.14 4.37
C THR A 80 -12.76 -9.53 4.56
N ALA A 81 -12.18 -10.52 3.89
CA ALA A 81 -12.60 -11.92 3.99
C ALA A 81 -12.51 -12.44 5.43
N ALA A 82 -11.43 -12.10 6.15
CA ALA A 82 -11.27 -12.48 7.55
C ALA A 82 -12.32 -11.84 8.45
N CYS A 83 -12.70 -10.58 8.21
CA CYS A 83 -13.78 -9.92 8.94
C CYS A 83 -15.14 -10.56 8.67
N ILE A 84 -15.43 -10.98 7.42
CA ILE A 84 -16.63 -11.74 7.08
C ILE A 84 -16.63 -13.07 7.83
N GLU A 85 -15.53 -13.82 7.77
CA GLU A 85 -15.41 -15.15 8.40
C GLU A 85 -15.50 -15.08 9.93
N LYS A 86 -14.87 -14.06 10.56
CA LYS A 86 -14.97 -13.80 11.98
C LYS A 86 -16.41 -13.55 12.42
N LYS A 87 -17.20 -12.80 11.64
CA LYS A 87 -18.60 -12.45 11.94
C LYS A 87 -19.55 -13.57 11.56
N SER A 88 -19.30 -14.29 10.48
CA SER A 88 -20.15 -15.30 9.87
C SER A 88 -19.35 -16.58 9.61
N LYS A 89 -19.08 -17.35 10.68
CA LYS A 89 -18.24 -18.57 10.62
C LYS A 89 -18.57 -19.48 9.43
N ASN A 90 -17.54 -19.98 8.78
CA ASN A 90 -17.61 -20.85 7.60
C ASN A 90 -18.33 -20.18 6.41
N ALA A 91 -18.26 -18.86 6.28
CA ALA A 91 -18.89 -18.14 5.18
C ALA A 91 -18.35 -18.62 3.83
N TYR A 92 -17.04 -18.76 3.69
CA TYR A 92 -16.40 -19.15 2.43
C TYR A 92 -16.51 -20.63 2.08
N GLU A 93 -16.82 -21.52 3.03
CA GLU A 93 -17.17 -22.91 2.73
C GLU A 93 -18.48 -23.02 1.95
N ARG A 94 -19.35 -22.02 2.08
CA ARG A 94 -20.65 -21.95 1.40
C ARG A 94 -20.62 -21.22 0.06
N PHE A 95 -19.46 -20.69 -0.32
CA PHE A 95 -19.28 -19.97 -1.59
C PHE A 95 -19.63 -20.89 -2.80
N PRO A 96 -20.36 -20.40 -3.83
CA PRO A 96 -20.92 -19.07 -4.01
C PRO A 96 -22.32 -18.85 -3.39
N GLN A 97 -22.87 -19.82 -2.71
CA GLN A 97 -24.22 -19.74 -2.10
C GLN A 97 -24.14 -19.25 -0.65
N TRP A 98 -23.71 -18.01 -0.47
CA TRP A 98 -23.37 -17.46 0.84
C TRP A 98 -24.55 -17.39 1.82
N GLY A 99 -25.80 -17.33 1.31
CA GLY A 99 -26.97 -17.09 2.13
C GLY A 99 -26.97 -15.67 2.72
N LYS A 100 -27.52 -15.51 3.93
CA LYS A 100 -27.44 -14.25 4.68
C LYS A 100 -26.15 -14.24 5.48
N ILE A 101 -25.20 -13.40 5.08
CA ILE A 101 -23.96 -13.12 5.82
C ILE A 101 -23.91 -11.63 6.19
N SER A 102 -23.24 -11.31 7.30
CA SER A 102 -22.87 -9.92 7.59
C SER A 102 -21.67 -9.57 6.72
N ASN A 103 -21.77 -8.50 5.94
CA ASN A 103 -20.75 -8.15 4.94
C ASN A 103 -20.62 -6.64 4.69
N GLU A 104 -21.15 -5.80 5.58
CA GLU A 104 -21.03 -4.34 5.41
C GLU A 104 -19.66 -3.83 5.90
N VAL A 105 -18.94 -3.14 5.03
CA VAL A 105 -17.72 -2.40 5.34
C VAL A 105 -18.02 -0.92 5.28
N ILE A 106 -17.74 -0.18 6.35
CA ILE A 106 -17.93 1.27 6.37
C ILE A 106 -16.65 1.95 5.87
N VAL A 107 -16.82 2.93 4.97
CA VAL A 107 -15.74 3.75 4.41
C VAL A 107 -16.18 5.20 4.35
N GLN A 108 -15.31 6.13 4.77
CA GLN A 108 -15.55 7.57 4.57
C GLN A 108 -15.58 7.88 3.08
N LYS A 109 -16.54 8.68 2.63
CA LYS A 109 -16.70 9.02 1.20
C LYS A 109 -15.43 9.60 0.57
N MET A 110 -14.71 10.42 1.32
CA MET A 110 -13.45 11.01 0.87
C MET A 110 -12.30 9.99 0.77
N HIS A 111 -12.41 8.83 1.39
CA HIS A 111 -11.45 7.71 1.30
C HIS A 111 -11.74 6.76 0.13
N ARG A 112 -12.88 6.91 -0.58
CA ARG A 112 -13.23 6.04 -1.71
C ARG A 112 -12.21 6.16 -2.83
N ASN A 113 -11.73 5.03 -3.32
CA ASN A 113 -10.70 4.96 -4.35
C ASN A 113 -10.82 3.67 -5.18
N SER A 114 -9.94 3.51 -6.18
CA SER A 114 -9.99 2.35 -7.07
C SER A 114 -9.66 1.01 -6.41
N TYR A 115 -9.10 0.98 -5.19
CA TYR A 115 -8.83 -0.25 -4.45
C TYR A 115 -10.05 -0.78 -3.71
N ASP A 116 -11.18 -0.07 -3.72
CA ASP A 116 -12.48 -0.55 -3.25
C ASP A 116 -12.86 -1.91 -3.88
N TYR A 117 -12.39 -2.19 -5.09
CA TYR A 117 -12.59 -3.48 -5.74
C TYR A 117 -12.12 -4.66 -4.89
N ALA A 118 -11.03 -4.54 -4.14
CA ALA A 118 -10.53 -5.61 -3.29
C ALA A 118 -11.53 -5.96 -2.16
N ILE A 119 -12.22 -4.95 -1.63
CA ILE A 119 -13.27 -5.11 -0.61
C ILE A 119 -14.50 -5.79 -1.24
N LEU A 120 -14.92 -5.32 -2.41
CA LEU A 120 -16.09 -5.86 -3.13
C LEU A 120 -15.88 -7.30 -3.59
N GLU A 121 -14.69 -7.62 -4.12
CA GLU A 121 -14.31 -8.98 -4.56
C GLU A 121 -14.30 -10.00 -3.40
N ALA A 122 -14.04 -9.55 -2.18
CA ALA A 122 -14.20 -10.39 -0.99
C ALA A 122 -15.67 -10.69 -0.67
N GLY A 123 -16.64 -10.08 -1.36
CA GLY A 123 -18.07 -10.23 -1.14
C GLY A 123 -18.68 -9.25 -0.15
N ALA A 124 -17.95 -8.22 0.23
CA ALA A 124 -18.49 -7.17 1.08
C ALA A 124 -19.30 -6.13 0.28
N SER A 125 -20.15 -5.41 0.99
CA SER A 125 -20.85 -4.23 0.51
C SER A 125 -20.29 -3.01 1.22
N ILE A 126 -20.01 -1.93 0.48
CA ILE A 126 -19.49 -0.70 1.08
C ILE A 126 -20.65 0.19 1.54
N VAL A 127 -20.64 0.56 2.81
CA VAL A 127 -21.48 1.58 3.41
C VAL A 127 -20.69 2.87 3.48
N GLU A 128 -21.08 3.84 2.67
CA GLU A 128 -20.42 5.14 2.56
C GLU A 128 -20.95 6.10 3.62
N ILE A 129 -20.06 6.79 4.35
CA ILE A 129 -20.41 7.81 5.34
C ILE A 129 -19.76 9.15 4.99
N GLY A 130 -20.37 10.24 5.47
CA GLY A 130 -19.89 11.60 5.18
C GLY A 130 -20.11 12.02 3.74
N ASN A 131 -19.38 13.03 3.35
CA ASN A 131 -19.38 13.58 1.99
C ASN A 131 -17.96 13.90 1.55
N GLN A 132 -17.79 14.59 0.40
CA GLN A 132 -16.45 14.91 -0.13
C GLN A 132 -15.68 15.94 0.71
N ASN A 133 -16.34 16.62 1.64
CA ASN A 133 -15.77 17.72 2.40
C ASN A 133 -15.60 17.42 3.90
N GLN A 134 -16.44 16.53 4.45
CA GLN A 134 -16.37 16.17 5.86
C GLN A 134 -17.06 14.84 6.18
N THR A 135 -16.67 14.26 7.31
CA THR A 135 -17.36 13.13 7.95
C THR A 135 -17.47 13.44 9.45
N LEU A 136 -18.66 13.25 10.03
CA LEU A 136 -18.94 13.52 11.44
C LEU A 136 -18.95 12.22 12.26
N PRO A 137 -18.60 12.25 13.56
CA PRO A 137 -18.62 11.08 14.44
C PRO A 137 -19.96 10.36 14.49
N ASP A 138 -21.05 11.09 14.55
CA ASP A 138 -22.41 10.54 14.60
C ASP A 138 -22.83 9.83 13.29
N GLU A 139 -22.26 10.22 12.15
CA GLU A 139 -22.47 9.50 10.89
C GLU A 139 -21.87 8.09 10.95
N LEU A 140 -20.66 7.92 11.53
CA LEU A 140 -20.07 6.61 11.77
C LEU A 140 -20.87 5.81 12.81
N GLU A 141 -21.22 6.44 13.95
CA GLU A 141 -21.99 5.76 15.00
C GLU A 141 -23.33 5.21 14.51
N ASN A 142 -24.03 5.98 13.67
CA ASN A 142 -25.35 5.62 13.10
C ASN A 142 -25.23 4.59 11.95
N ALA A 143 -24.11 4.55 11.23
CA ALA A 143 -23.89 3.59 10.15
C ALA A 143 -23.56 2.19 10.66
N ILE A 144 -23.05 2.05 11.89
CA ILE A 144 -22.72 0.75 12.48
C ILE A 144 -24.01 -0.04 12.74
N SER A 145 -24.14 -1.18 12.09
CA SER A 145 -25.28 -2.09 12.17
C SER A 145 -24.86 -3.50 12.60
N THR A 146 -25.80 -4.42 12.72
CA THR A 146 -25.52 -5.85 12.92
C THR A 146 -24.83 -6.49 11.72
N GLN A 147 -24.90 -5.87 10.55
CA GLN A 147 -24.27 -6.31 9.31
C GLN A 147 -22.83 -5.80 9.16
N THR A 148 -22.43 -4.81 9.96
CA THR A 148 -21.09 -4.22 9.90
C THR A 148 -20.03 -5.23 10.35
N ILE A 149 -19.03 -5.45 9.48
CA ILE A 149 -17.91 -6.37 9.73
C ILE A 149 -16.60 -5.64 10.02
N ALA A 150 -16.43 -4.44 9.47
CA ALA A 150 -15.21 -3.62 9.66
C ALA A 150 -15.45 -2.18 9.24
N VAL A 151 -14.56 -1.29 9.70
CA VAL A 151 -14.35 0.05 9.15
C VAL A 151 -12.99 0.07 8.47
N PHE A 152 -12.94 0.50 7.20
CA PHE A 152 -11.67 0.70 6.50
C PHE A 152 -11.29 2.17 6.51
N TRP A 153 -10.05 2.43 6.89
CA TRP A 153 -9.45 3.75 6.94
C TRP A 153 -8.25 3.81 6.01
N PHE A 154 -8.31 4.68 5.00
CA PHE A 154 -7.28 4.80 3.98
C PHE A 154 -6.36 5.97 4.31
N GLN A 155 -5.11 5.69 4.66
CA GLN A 155 -4.11 6.72 4.92
C GLN A 155 -3.57 7.27 3.60
N GLY A 156 -3.59 8.58 3.43
CA GLY A 156 -3.04 9.20 2.23
C GLY A 156 -3.16 10.72 2.19
N ALA A 157 -2.76 11.32 1.07
CA ALA A 157 -2.84 12.76 0.83
C ALA A 157 -4.28 13.29 0.70
N MET A 158 -5.24 12.38 0.63
CA MET A 158 -6.66 12.75 0.67
C MET A 158 -7.16 13.04 2.08
N ASN A 159 -6.33 12.79 3.11
CA ASN A 159 -6.63 13.14 4.48
C ASN A 159 -6.91 14.64 4.59
N GLN A 160 -8.17 14.96 4.79
CA GLN A 160 -8.62 16.33 4.92
C GLN A 160 -8.84 16.68 6.40
N PRO A 161 -8.64 17.93 6.82
CA PRO A 161 -8.84 18.32 8.23
C PRO A 161 -10.24 18.01 8.77
N SER A 162 -11.19 17.75 7.91
CA SER A 162 -12.60 17.47 8.22
C SER A 162 -13.00 16.01 8.10
N GLU A 163 -12.05 15.09 7.90
CA GLU A 163 -12.31 13.65 8.01
C GLU A 163 -12.31 13.20 9.47
N LEU A 164 -12.89 12.03 9.74
CA LEU A 164 -12.65 11.37 11.02
C LEU A 164 -11.21 10.88 11.06
N SER A 165 -10.48 11.30 12.08
CA SER A 165 -9.14 10.79 12.33
C SER A 165 -9.18 9.29 12.67
N LEU A 166 -8.05 8.60 12.52
CA LEU A 166 -7.96 7.19 12.90
C LEU A 166 -8.33 6.99 14.39
N ASP A 167 -7.89 7.88 15.29
CA ASP A 167 -8.19 7.78 16.71
C ASP A 167 -9.69 7.87 16.98
N GLN A 168 -10.41 8.80 16.34
CA GLN A 168 -11.87 8.93 16.46
C GLN A 168 -12.60 7.68 15.96
N VAL A 169 -12.15 7.13 14.81
CA VAL A 169 -12.71 5.88 14.26
C VAL A 169 -12.51 4.73 15.25
N ILE A 170 -11.30 4.58 15.81
CA ILE A 170 -10.98 3.54 16.80
C ILE A 170 -11.83 3.70 18.06
N GLU A 171 -11.96 4.91 18.59
CA GLU A 171 -12.76 5.20 19.78
C GLU A 171 -14.23 4.80 19.61
N ILE A 172 -14.82 5.05 18.42
CA ILE A 172 -16.20 4.70 18.11
C ILE A 172 -16.37 3.18 17.90
N CYS A 173 -15.41 2.55 17.24
CA CYS A 173 -15.52 1.13 16.84
C CYS A 173 -15.20 0.16 17.98
N ARG A 174 -14.22 0.48 18.83
CA ARG A 174 -13.71 -0.39 19.91
C ARG A 174 -14.81 -0.90 20.87
N PRO A 175 -15.73 -0.05 21.43
CA PRO A 175 -16.77 -0.52 22.32
C PRO A 175 -17.79 -1.45 21.64
N LYS A 176 -17.88 -1.40 20.32
CA LYS A 176 -18.80 -2.20 19.50
C LYS A 176 -18.14 -3.45 18.91
N ASN A 177 -16.87 -3.70 19.22
CA ASN A 177 -16.06 -4.80 18.69
C ASN A 177 -16.04 -4.85 17.14
N ILE A 178 -16.01 -3.69 16.50
CA ILE A 178 -15.89 -3.55 15.04
C ILE A 178 -14.41 -3.35 14.69
N PRO A 179 -13.80 -4.25 13.92
CA PRO A 179 -12.41 -4.12 13.48
C PRO A 179 -12.17 -2.84 12.66
N VAL A 180 -11.02 -2.20 12.88
CA VAL A 180 -10.53 -1.06 12.10
C VAL A 180 -9.34 -1.52 11.29
N ILE A 181 -9.44 -1.43 9.96
CA ILE A 181 -8.42 -1.87 9.01
C ILE A 181 -7.83 -0.64 8.32
N VAL A 182 -6.51 -0.48 8.42
CA VAL A 182 -5.79 0.64 7.80
C VAL A 182 -5.13 0.20 6.50
N ASP A 183 -5.50 0.84 5.40
CA ASP A 183 -4.69 0.79 4.17
C ASP A 183 -3.54 1.79 4.30
N ALA A 184 -2.35 1.27 4.56
CA ALA A 184 -1.09 1.99 4.66
C ALA A 184 -0.15 1.64 3.50
N ALA A 185 -0.68 1.21 2.34
CA ALA A 185 0.10 0.68 1.22
C ALA A 185 1.20 1.64 0.72
N ALA A 186 1.02 2.95 0.91
CA ALA A 186 1.99 3.98 0.52
C ALA A 186 2.48 4.82 1.71
N GLN A 187 2.54 4.25 2.92
CA GLN A 187 2.80 5.02 4.14
C GLN A 187 4.16 4.75 4.79
N LEU A 188 5.12 4.31 4.00
CA LEU A 188 6.53 4.30 4.33
C LEU A 188 7.26 5.30 3.41
N PRO A 189 8.17 6.14 3.93
CA PRO A 189 8.48 6.39 5.33
C PRO A 189 7.36 7.13 6.09
N PRO A 190 7.39 7.26 7.42
CA PRO A 190 8.44 6.84 8.34
C PRO A 190 8.36 5.35 8.73
N ALA A 191 9.48 4.76 9.14
CA ALA A 191 9.53 3.35 9.56
C ALA A 191 8.62 3.04 10.77
N SER A 192 8.36 4.04 11.62
CA SER A 192 7.46 3.91 12.77
C SER A 192 6.02 3.54 12.37
N ASN A 193 5.61 3.77 11.13
CA ASN A 193 4.28 3.38 10.65
C ASN A 193 4.07 1.86 10.63
N PHE A 194 5.12 1.05 10.65
CA PHE A 194 5.00 -0.40 10.84
C PHE A 194 4.28 -0.80 12.13
N TRP A 195 4.34 0.05 13.17
CA TRP A 195 3.69 -0.22 14.46
C TRP A 195 2.73 0.87 14.92
N ASN A 196 2.84 2.10 14.41
CA ASN A 196 2.04 3.22 14.91
C ASN A 196 0.54 2.96 14.75
N PHE A 197 0.07 2.50 13.59
CA PHE A 197 -1.35 2.28 13.34
C PHE A 197 -1.96 1.24 14.29
N THR A 198 -1.28 0.12 14.47
CA THR A 198 -1.74 -0.95 15.36
C THR A 198 -1.60 -0.59 16.83
N HIS A 199 -0.56 0.15 17.22
CA HIS A 199 -0.40 0.65 18.59
C HIS A 199 -1.42 1.74 18.94
N GLN A 200 -1.93 2.50 17.98
CA GLN A 200 -3.09 3.40 18.18
C GLN A 200 -4.36 2.58 18.45
N GLY A 201 -4.44 1.38 17.92
CA GLY A 201 -5.55 0.46 18.14
C GLY A 201 -6.27 -0.01 16.88
N ALA A 202 -5.70 0.22 15.70
CA ALA A 202 -6.18 -0.44 14.49
C ALA A 202 -5.93 -1.97 14.60
N ASP A 203 -6.88 -2.76 14.11
CA ASP A 203 -6.76 -4.22 14.16
C ASP A 203 -5.79 -4.75 13.11
N LEU A 204 -5.74 -4.16 11.93
CA LEU A 204 -4.76 -4.47 10.88
C LEU A 204 -4.24 -3.21 10.19
N ALA A 205 -2.97 -3.24 9.79
CA ALA A 205 -2.36 -2.28 8.89
C ALA A 205 -1.73 -3.02 7.69
N ILE A 206 -1.97 -2.52 6.47
CA ILE A 206 -1.62 -3.21 5.22
C ILE A 206 -0.65 -2.35 4.41
N PHE A 207 0.52 -2.90 4.09
CA PHE A 207 1.60 -2.23 3.36
C PHE A 207 1.88 -2.91 2.02
N SER A 208 2.41 -2.15 1.06
CA SER A 208 2.90 -2.69 -0.21
C SER A 208 4.40 -2.95 -0.15
N GLY A 209 4.85 -4.16 -0.49
CA GLY A 209 6.28 -4.49 -0.53
C GLY A 209 7.02 -3.83 -1.69
N GLY A 210 6.37 -3.60 -2.81
CA GLY A 210 6.97 -3.04 -4.03
C GLY A 210 6.98 -1.51 -4.10
N LYS A 211 6.76 -0.81 -2.99
CA LYS A 211 6.88 0.66 -2.90
C LYS A 211 8.17 1.06 -2.19
N ASP A 212 8.12 1.89 -1.18
CA ASP A 212 9.32 2.41 -0.49
C ASP A 212 10.18 1.32 0.18
N LEU A 213 9.57 0.20 0.57
CA LEU A 213 10.29 -0.98 1.04
C LEU A 213 11.30 -1.53 0.04
N SER A 214 11.15 -1.23 -1.24
CA SER A 214 11.97 -1.76 -2.32
C SER A 214 12.04 -3.30 -2.33
N GLY A 215 10.97 -3.94 -1.88
CA GLY A 215 10.78 -5.39 -1.95
C GLY A 215 10.16 -5.84 -3.28
N PRO A 216 9.85 -7.15 -3.41
CA PRO A 216 9.19 -7.66 -4.60
C PRO A 216 7.86 -6.96 -4.86
N GLN A 217 7.61 -6.55 -6.11
CA GLN A 217 6.37 -5.85 -6.46
C GLN A 217 5.12 -6.68 -6.16
N ALA A 218 5.18 -7.99 -6.36
CA ALA A 218 4.11 -8.92 -6.05
C ALA A 218 4.12 -9.34 -4.57
N SER A 219 4.41 -8.43 -3.65
CA SER A 219 4.37 -8.67 -2.22
C SER A 219 3.62 -7.57 -1.47
N GLY A 220 2.95 -7.96 -0.41
CA GLY A 220 2.27 -7.09 0.54
C GLY A 220 2.43 -7.62 1.96
N LEU A 221 2.35 -6.74 2.94
CA LEU A 221 2.53 -7.05 4.34
C LEU A 221 1.28 -6.65 5.10
N ILE A 222 0.69 -7.61 5.82
CA ILE A 222 -0.44 -7.38 6.73
C ILE A 222 0.09 -7.54 8.15
N LEU A 223 -0.11 -6.54 8.99
CA LEU A 223 0.37 -6.48 10.38
C LEU A 223 -0.79 -6.27 11.33
N GLY A 224 -0.77 -6.86 12.52
CA GLY A 224 -1.70 -6.53 13.60
C GLY A 224 -2.24 -7.74 14.34
N SER A 225 -3.57 -7.79 14.51
CA SER A 225 -4.29 -8.76 15.34
C SER A 225 -3.98 -10.20 14.97
N LYS A 226 -3.52 -10.96 15.95
CA LYS A 226 -3.23 -12.40 15.80
C LYS A 226 -4.47 -13.17 15.34
N GLU A 227 -5.63 -12.89 15.92
CA GLU A 227 -6.89 -13.56 15.56
C GLU A 227 -7.21 -13.36 14.06
N LEU A 228 -7.14 -12.14 13.56
CA LEU A 228 -7.42 -11.87 12.14
C LEU A 228 -6.36 -12.46 11.21
N ILE A 229 -5.09 -12.43 11.60
CA ILE A 229 -3.99 -13.03 10.82
C ILE A 229 -4.13 -14.56 10.75
N GLU A 230 -4.56 -15.23 11.81
CA GLU A 230 -4.84 -16.68 11.79
C GLU A 230 -5.97 -17.01 10.82
N ILE A 231 -7.05 -16.21 10.80
CA ILE A 231 -8.14 -16.39 9.82
C ILE A 231 -7.63 -16.14 8.40
N ILE A 232 -6.87 -15.06 8.17
CA ILE A 232 -6.25 -14.76 6.87
C ILE A 232 -5.39 -15.93 6.39
N SER A 233 -4.58 -16.51 7.27
CA SER A 233 -3.74 -17.66 6.94
C SER A 233 -4.57 -18.87 6.47
N GLY A 234 -5.71 -19.11 7.09
CA GLY A 234 -6.63 -20.18 6.69
C GLY A 234 -7.35 -19.93 5.36
N LEU A 235 -7.57 -18.66 4.99
CA LEU A 235 -8.21 -18.26 3.74
C LEU A 235 -7.23 -18.08 2.58
N GLY A 236 -5.93 -17.84 2.89
CA GLY A 236 -4.86 -17.61 1.93
C GLY A 236 -4.34 -18.90 1.28
N ALA A 237 -3.59 -18.77 0.20
CA ALA A 237 -2.89 -19.89 -0.41
C ALA A 237 -1.84 -20.46 0.58
N PRO A 238 -1.61 -21.79 0.56
CA PRO A 238 -2.04 -22.79 -0.42
C PRO A 238 -3.41 -23.42 -0.14
N HIS A 239 -4.16 -22.97 0.88
CA HIS A 239 -5.50 -23.47 1.14
C HIS A 239 -6.43 -23.23 -0.06
N HIS A 240 -7.41 -24.13 -0.25
CA HIS A 240 -8.42 -24.01 -1.29
C HIS A 240 -9.58 -23.14 -0.78
N GLY A 241 -9.52 -21.85 -1.08
CA GLY A 241 -10.48 -20.85 -0.65
C GLY A 241 -10.35 -19.58 -1.49
N ILE A 242 -10.90 -18.48 -1.00
CA ILE A 242 -10.91 -17.20 -1.71
C ILE A 242 -9.49 -16.69 -2.05
N GLY A 243 -8.51 -16.91 -1.18
CA GLY A 243 -7.12 -16.49 -1.39
C GLY A 243 -6.31 -17.42 -2.31
N ARG A 244 -6.86 -18.57 -2.73
CA ARG A 244 -6.10 -19.54 -3.54
C ARG A 244 -5.60 -19.01 -4.88
N PRO A 245 -6.35 -18.19 -5.64
CA PRO A 245 -5.85 -17.57 -6.87
C PRO A 245 -4.74 -16.53 -6.65
N MET A 246 -4.61 -16.01 -5.44
CA MET A 246 -3.71 -14.92 -5.05
C MET A 246 -2.51 -15.45 -4.26
N LYS A 247 -1.90 -16.53 -4.75
CA LYS A 247 -0.73 -17.12 -4.10
C LYS A 247 0.48 -16.18 -4.15
N VAL A 248 1.21 -16.11 -3.04
CA VAL A 248 2.53 -15.49 -2.96
C VAL A 248 3.59 -16.60 -2.99
N GLY A 249 4.66 -16.42 -3.75
CA GLY A 249 5.75 -17.39 -3.85
C GLY A 249 6.72 -17.31 -2.68
N LYS A 250 7.49 -18.37 -2.49
CA LYS A 250 8.55 -18.40 -1.45
C LYS A 250 9.62 -17.33 -1.70
N GLU A 251 9.84 -17.01 -2.97
CA GLU A 251 10.77 -15.97 -3.40
C GLU A 251 10.32 -14.60 -2.92
N GLU A 252 9.05 -14.26 -3.12
CA GLU A 252 8.47 -13.00 -2.66
C GLU A 252 8.41 -12.92 -1.13
N MET A 253 8.13 -14.03 -0.43
CA MET A 253 8.13 -14.07 1.04
C MET A 253 9.51 -13.74 1.60
N MET A 254 10.55 -14.40 1.09
CA MET A 254 11.92 -14.16 1.53
C MET A 254 12.44 -12.79 1.09
N GLY A 255 12.09 -12.35 -0.11
CA GLY A 255 12.42 -11.02 -0.61
C GLY A 255 11.78 -9.92 0.24
N LEU A 256 10.51 -10.08 0.65
CA LEU A 256 9.84 -9.12 1.51
C LEU A 256 10.46 -9.09 2.92
N LEU A 257 10.80 -10.24 3.49
CA LEU A 257 11.49 -10.31 4.78
C LEU A 257 12.82 -9.54 4.71
N ALA A 258 13.65 -9.82 3.71
CA ALA A 258 14.91 -9.12 3.52
C ALA A 258 14.72 -7.61 3.32
N ALA A 259 13.65 -7.20 2.60
CA ALA A 259 13.32 -5.80 2.39
C ALA A 259 12.96 -5.09 3.71
N VAL A 260 12.17 -5.72 4.59
CA VAL A 260 11.81 -5.16 5.91
C VAL A 260 13.03 -5.08 6.83
N GLU A 261 13.86 -6.14 6.90
CA GLU A 261 15.10 -6.15 7.70
C GLU A 261 16.04 -5.03 7.25
N ARG A 262 16.26 -4.90 5.94
CA ARG A 262 17.04 -3.81 5.37
C ARG A 262 16.45 -2.45 5.70
N TYR A 263 15.14 -2.25 5.47
CA TYR A 263 14.47 -0.96 5.69
C TYR A 263 14.61 -0.46 7.12
N LEU A 264 14.50 -1.37 8.09
CA LEU A 264 14.68 -1.05 9.51
C LEU A 264 16.14 -0.76 9.89
N SER A 265 17.11 -1.20 9.08
CA SER A 265 18.54 -0.93 9.30
C SER A 265 19.04 0.37 8.64
N LEU A 266 18.22 1.02 7.79
CA LEU A 266 18.60 2.25 7.12
C LEU A 266 18.72 3.43 8.09
N ASP A 267 19.67 4.30 7.82
CA ASP A 267 19.70 5.64 8.38
C ASP A 267 18.67 6.52 7.64
N HIS A 268 17.49 6.65 8.21
CA HIS A 268 16.39 7.39 7.62
C HIS A 268 16.63 8.90 7.60
N GLU A 269 17.45 9.45 8.51
CA GLU A 269 17.82 10.88 8.50
C GLU A 269 18.69 11.16 7.30
N GLN A 270 19.73 10.36 7.08
CA GLN A 270 20.60 10.47 5.90
C GLN A 270 19.82 10.25 4.60
N LEU A 271 18.83 9.37 4.60
CA LEU A 271 17.97 9.15 3.43
C LEU A 271 17.16 10.40 3.09
N PHE A 272 16.55 11.05 4.09
CA PHE A 272 15.84 12.31 3.88
C PHE A 272 16.75 13.45 3.42
N GLU A 273 17.96 13.56 3.97
CA GLU A 273 18.95 14.52 3.49
C GLU A 273 19.29 14.29 2.01
N THR A 274 19.39 13.02 1.59
CA THR A 274 19.61 12.66 0.19
C THR A 274 18.44 13.10 -0.71
N TYR A 275 17.20 12.95 -0.23
CA TYR A 275 16.02 13.42 -0.99
C TYR A 275 16.01 14.95 -1.11
N GLU A 276 16.29 15.68 -0.05
CA GLU A 276 16.37 17.14 -0.07
C GLU A 276 17.50 17.65 -0.97
N ALA A 277 18.66 16.98 -0.97
CA ALA A 277 19.76 17.32 -1.87
C ALA A 277 19.38 17.14 -3.35
N ARG A 278 18.65 16.06 -3.68
CA ARG A 278 18.11 15.83 -5.04
C ARG A 278 17.11 16.91 -5.44
N VAL A 279 16.19 17.28 -4.54
CA VAL A 279 15.23 18.36 -4.77
C VAL A 279 15.94 19.68 -5.03
N SER A 280 16.93 20.02 -4.20
CA SER A 280 17.74 21.22 -4.36
C SER A 280 18.49 21.25 -5.70
N TYR A 281 19.07 20.12 -6.10
CA TYR A 281 19.72 19.98 -7.40
C TYR A 281 18.75 20.29 -8.55
N TRP A 282 17.57 19.65 -8.57
CA TRP A 282 16.60 19.85 -9.64
C TRP A 282 16.03 21.28 -9.66
N ILE A 283 15.83 21.91 -8.49
CA ILE A 283 15.42 23.32 -8.44
C ILE A 283 16.48 24.20 -9.07
N ASN A 284 17.75 24.03 -8.72
CA ASN A 284 18.85 24.82 -9.25
C ASN A 284 19.00 24.67 -10.78
N GLU A 285 18.77 23.47 -11.31
CA GLU A 285 18.92 23.19 -12.74
C GLU A 285 17.72 23.66 -13.59
N LEU A 286 16.52 23.66 -13.02
CA LEU A 286 15.29 23.86 -13.78
C LEU A 286 14.63 25.23 -13.56
N ASP A 287 14.83 25.88 -12.39
CA ASP A 287 14.15 27.14 -12.10
C ASP A 287 14.65 28.27 -12.99
N GLY A 288 13.72 28.97 -13.62
CA GLY A 288 14.02 30.02 -14.58
C GLY A 288 14.41 29.54 -15.99
N LEU A 289 14.71 28.25 -16.21
CA LEU A 289 15.06 27.70 -17.51
C LEU A 289 13.86 27.80 -18.46
N LYS A 290 13.99 28.59 -19.54
CA LYS A 290 12.91 28.82 -20.52
C LYS A 290 11.56 29.20 -19.91
N GLY A 291 11.56 29.88 -18.75
CA GLY A 291 10.37 30.31 -18.05
C GLY A 291 9.72 29.23 -17.16
N LEU A 292 10.37 28.11 -16.95
CA LEU A 292 9.97 27.12 -15.95
C LEU A 292 10.09 27.71 -14.54
N ARG A 293 9.27 27.25 -13.63
CA ARG A 293 9.40 27.49 -12.19
C ARG A 293 9.49 26.17 -11.46
N ALA A 294 10.61 25.90 -10.82
CA ALA A 294 10.83 24.70 -10.02
C ALA A 294 10.73 25.03 -8.52
N ILE A 295 9.93 24.29 -7.80
CA ILE A 295 9.69 24.51 -6.37
C ILE A 295 9.72 23.20 -5.60
N ARG A 296 10.04 23.27 -4.30
CA ARG A 296 9.93 22.17 -3.37
C ARG A 296 8.47 21.89 -3.03
N ASP A 297 8.02 20.66 -3.24
CA ASP A 297 6.68 20.16 -2.89
C ASP A 297 6.80 19.18 -1.72
N TYR A 298 6.04 19.43 -0.63
CA TYR A 298 6.11 18.65 0.60
C TYR A 298 4.81 18.84 1.41
N PRO A 299 4.29 17.79 2.08
CA PRO A 299 4.63 16.38 1.86
C PRO A 299 4.30 15.92 0.44
N ASN A 300 4.65 14.67 0.08
CA ASN A 300 4.26 14.14 -1.22
C ASN A 300 2.75 13.86 -1.31
N GLU A 301 2.25 13.40 -2.48
CA GLU A 301 0.80 13.17 -2.70
C GLU A 301 0.21 12.07 -1.82
N ALA A 302 1.02 11.18 -1.27
CA ALA A 302 0.59 10.14 -0.32
C ALA A 302 0.65 10.61 1.14
N GLY A 303 1.00 11.88 1.39
CA GLY A 303 1.16 12.43 2.74
C GLY A 303 2.45 11.99 3.45
N GLN A 304 3.37 11.30 2.75
CA GLN A 304 4.65 10.89 3.31
C GLN A 304 5.57 12.10 3.48
N PRO A 305 6.46 12.12 4.51
CA PRO A 305 7.41 13.19 4.74
C PRO A 305 8.59 13.16 3.75
N VAL A 306 8.28 13.10 2.46
CA VAL A 306 9.23 13.05 1.35
C VAL A 306 9.04 14.28 0.47
N ALA A 307 10.11 15.04 0.28
CA ALA A 307 10.12 16.18 -0.61
C ALA A 307 10.30 15.75 -2.07
N ARG A 308 9.68 16.52 -2.98
CA ARG A 308 9.81 16.35 -4.43
C ARG A 308 10.02 17.70 -5.09
N THR A 309 10.49 17.67 -6.32
CA THR A 309 10.56 18.87 -7.16
C THR A 309 9.28 18.98 -7.99
N LYS A 310 8.58 20.08 -7.84
CA LYS A 310 7.40 20.41 -8.63
C LYS A 310 7.79 21.46 -9.67
N VAL A 311 7.62 21.11 -10.96
CA VAL A 311 7.94 22.00 -12.09
C VAL A 311 6.66 22.56 -12.66
N VAL A 312 6.49 23.87 -12.56
CA VAL A 312 5.37 24.62 -13.14
C VAL A 312 5.77 25.07 -14.54
N LEU A 313 4.96 24.70 -15.53
CA LEU A 313 5.18 25.07 -16.92
C LEU A 313 4.60 26.47 -17.20
N PRO A 314 5.22 27.27 -18.10
CA PRO A 314 4.60 28.48 -18.61
C PRO A 314 3.25 28.18 -19.28
N GLU A 315 2.33 29.16 -19.27
CA GLU A 315 0.99 29.02 -19.90
C GLU A 315 1.06 28.68 -21.40
N SER A 316 2.14 29.03 -22.07
CA SER A 316 2.37 28.71 -23.49
C SER A 316 2.64 27.22 -23.76
N HIS A 317 2.87 26.40 -22.72
CA HIS A 317 3.19 24.97 -22.84
C HIS A 317 1.99 24.11 -22.48
N ASN A 318 1.70 23.15 -23.35
CA ASN A 318 0.70 22.12 -23.04
C ASN A 318 1.38 21.02 -22.20
N LYS A 319 0.93 20.87 -20.96
CA LYS A 319 1.46 19.87 -20.02
C LYS A 319 1.42 18.45 -20.57
N ASP A 320 0.30 18.05 -21.18
CA ASP A 320 0.14 16.69 -21.68
C ASP A 320 1.06 16.42 -22.88
N ALA A 321 1.30 17.44 -23.73
CA ALA A 321 2.30 17.34 -24.80
C ALA A 321 3.72 17.14 -24.24
N VAL A 322 4.11 17.91 -23.22
CA VAL A 322 5.42 17.75 -22.56
C VAL A 322 5.58 16.36 -21.96
N ILE A 323 4.53 15.84 -21.29
CA ILE A 323 4.56 14.46 -20.73
C ILE A 323 4.73 13.44 -21.86
N GLN A 324 4.02 13.59 -22.98
CA GLN A 324 4.13 12.69 -24.13
C GLN A 324 5.52 12.76 -24.78
N ASP A 325 6.07 13.96 -24.93
CA ASP A 325 7.42 14.13 -25.49
C ASP A 325 8.48 13.45 -24.62
N LEU A 326 8.36 13.57 -23.28
CA LEU A 326 9.24 12.87 -22.33
C LEU A 326 9.08 11.33 -22.42
N LEU A 327 7.84 10.84 -22.55
CA LEU A 327 7.56 9.42 -22.69
C LEU A 327 8.00 8.82 -24.03
N GLN A 328 8.04 9.63 -25.11
CA GLN A 328 8.45 9.21 -26.45
C GLN A 328 9.93 9.49 -26.73
N GLY A 329 10.59 10.23 -25.84
CA GLY A 329 11.97 10.66 -25.98
C GLY A 329 12.99 9.52 -25.86
N GLU A 330 14.26 9.87 -26.09
CA GLU A 330 15.41 9.02 -25.91
C GLU A 330 16.42 9.75 -25.01
N PRO A 331 16.51 9.40 -23.72
CA PRO A 331 15.82 8.30 -23.02
C PRO A 331 14.31 8.57 -22.78
N MET A 332 13.52 7.51 -22.63
CA MET A 332 12.13 7.58 -22.18
C MET A 332 12.07 7.99 -20.70
N ILE A 333 11.31 9.05 -20.38
CA ILE A 333 11.20 9.56 -18.99
C ILE A 333 9.72 9.60 -18.60
N SER A 334 9.40 8.97 -17.46
CA SER A 334 8.05 9.01 -16.86
C SER A 334 8.02 10.00 -15.71
N VAL A 335 7.12 10.99 -15.77
CA VAL A 335 6.88 12.00 -14.73
C VAL A 335 5.43 11.92 -14.22
N ALA A 336 5.19 12.36 -12.99
CA ALA A 336 3.84 12.42 -12.44
C ALA A 336 3.12 13.70 -12.90
N PRO A 337 1.91 13.60 -13.49
CA PRO A 337 1.12 14.78 -13.79
C PRO A 337 0.47 15.35 -12.52
N SER A 338 0.53 16.67 -12.34
CA SER A 338 -0.29 17.41 -11.38
C SER A 338 -1.24 18.34 -12.11
N LYS A 339 -2.20 18.97 -11.43
CA LYS A 339 -3.21 19.83 -12.09
C LYS A 339 -2.60 20.88 -13.01
N THR A 340 -1.48 21.48 -12.61
CA THR A 340 -0.82 22.60 -13.32
C THR A 340 0.67 22.40 -13.55
N CYS A 341 1.25 21.25 -13.20
CA CYS A 341 2.69 21.05 -13.15
C CYS A 341 3.10 19.57 -13.30
N LEU A 342 4.40 19.34 -13.43
CA LEU A 342 5.04 18.02 -13.38
C LEU A 342 5.67 17.82 -12.00
N LEU A 343 5.69 16.58 -11.51
CA LEU A 343 6.31 16.18 -10.25
C LEU A 343 7.47 15.21 -10.54
N TYR A 344 8.56 15.39 -9.83
CA TYR A 344 9.75 14.54 -9.91
C TYR A 344 10.11 13.99 -8.54
#